data_6c5d496e30e2c84c652b944ce71d4b1c
#
_entry.id   6c5d496e30e2c84c652b944ce71d4b1c
#
_cell.length_a   1.000
_cell.length_b   1.000
_cell.length_c   1.000
_cell.angle_alpha   90.00
_cell.angle_beta   90.00
_cell.angle_gamma   90.00
#
_symmetry.space_group_name_H-M   'P 1'
#
loop_
_entity.id
_entity.type
_entity.pdbx_description
1 polymer ?
#
loop_
_entity_poly.entity_id
_entity_poly.type
_entity_poly.pdbx_seq_one_letter_code
_entity_poly.pdbx_strand_id
1 'polypeptide(L)'
;MTPLSGTSALTEDELRRTFEESQRQADTVFAQYQLSQLLALGGGLPQMAASILGELVRASDATAGAIWLAQPGERELRLAATQPDLLLGPRGRTGWVIGDMIRAPGKEGDLPSHVIPRGFVTPGVARSWVTRHGWHGVSLDERRDLGDGTLAAQVVGCLALRPPDGAPLAPDRIRLLALVRHELAIALRAAQLREELAGEQALLAAILDGATEGIVAVDRARRVVRVNRAAVALLGGELPQAGTTCELVLGCRRGTELRCGATCRFREVLADPAGLVETELRLRAADGAEIPVAASFSAMAGPEPGAVVVLRDLRAERAAEELRASFLAAVSHELRTPLALISGHVDSLLDLGLEPDAQRRSVERIGTAAARLQALVDELLDLTQLEHASLALHRSRLEVSELVELTTGGLGEWPGMPPVSVAVPLGLPSVHVDAVRIGHVLVNLVDNARHYGRPGGIIAIRARRQRSTVVITVEDDGPGIPSEERPLVFDRLYRGRAARVSHPGGTGLGLHVCRRLIEAHGGRIWIEPDEGRSAISFSLPVARRRPSRGGGAA
;
A
#
# COMPACT_ATOMS: atom_id res chain seq x y z
N MET A 1 63.52 45.66 -68.11
CA MET A 1 62.20 45.20 -68.45
C MET A 1 62.30 43.67 -68.63
N THR A 2 62.00 42.87 -67.63
CA THR A 2 61.92 41.43 -67.70
C THR A 2 60.45 41.07 -67.50
N PRO A 3 59.83 40.23 -68.39
CA PRO A 3 58.42 39.90 -68.23
C PRO A 3 58.26 38.83 -67.17
N LEU A 4 57.30 39.07 -66.26
CA LEU A 4 56.75 38.08 -65.39
C LEU A 4 55.87 37.13 -66.17
N SER A 5 56.43 35.96 -66.52
CA SER A 5 55.68 34.85 -67.05
C SER A 5 55.61 33.73 -66.02
N GLY A 6 54.43 33.33 -65.66
CA GLY A 6 54.27 32.14 -64.85
C GLY A 6 52.93 32.04 -64.08
N THR A 7 51.81 32.31 -64.73
CA THR A 7 50.55 31.74 -64.38
C THR A 7 50.40 30.38 -65.06
N SER A 8 50.84 29.34 -64.37
CA SER A 8 50.51 27.95 -64.78
C SER A 8 48.99 27.81 -64.66
N ALA A 9 48.31 27.73 -65.79
CA ALA A 9 46.90 27.36 -65.83
C ALA A 9 46.79 25.93 -65.28
N LEU A 10 46.08 25.74 -64.22
CA LEU A 10 45.73 24.43 -63.66
C LEU A 10 45.08 23.62 -64.80
N THR A 11 45.51 22.39 -64.98
CA THR A 11 44.91 21.50 -65.94
C THR A 11 43.46 21.20 -65.52
N GLU A 12 42.58 20.87 -66.46
CA GLU A 12 41.17 20.58 -66.25
C GLU A 12 40.99 19.48 -65.19
N ASP A 13 41.89 18.50 -65.15
CA ASP A 13 41.93 17.43 -64.13
C ASP A 13 42.35 17.94 -62.75
N GLU A 14 43.25 18.89 -62.67
CA GLU A 14 43.64 19.51 -61.39
C GLU A 14 42.50 20.40 -60.80
N LEU A 15 41.81 21.13 -61.66
CA LEU A 15 40.63 21.93 -61.28
C LEU A 15 39.51 21.00 -60.83
N ARG A 16 39.25 19.88 -61.48
CA ARG A 16 38.25 18.90 -61.10
C ARG A 16 38.58 18.26 -59.74
N ARG A 17 39.84 17.87 -59.55
CA ARG A 17 40.30 17.33 -58.25
C ARG A 17 40.15 18.34 -57.11
N THR A 18 40.54 19.56 -57.32
CA THR A 18 40.43 20.64 -56.32
C THR A 18 38.97 20.93 -56.01
N PHE A 19 38.09 20.92 -57.00
CA PHE A 19 36.67 21.09 -56.81
C PHE A 19 36.08 19.92 -56.01
N GLU A 20 36.38 18.67 -56.35
CA GLU A 20 35.94 17.48 -55.64
C GLU A 20 36.45 17.45 -54.19
N GLU A 21 37.71 17.87 -53.94
CA GLU A 21 38.27 17.99 -52.60
C GLU A 21 37.57 19.08 -51.79
N SER A 22 37.29 20.24 -52.38
CA SER A 22 36.57 21.34 -51.75
C SER A 22 35.12 20.94 -51.39
N GLN A 23 34.45 20.22 -52.31
CA GLN A 23 33.09 19.73 -52.05
C GLN A 23 33.05 18.71 -50.91
N ARG A 24 33.99 17.74 -50.90
CA ARG A 24 34.11 16.78 -49.78
C ARG A 24 34.42 17.47 -48.44
N GLN A 25 35.24 18.53 -48.46
CA GLN A 25 35.54 19.30 -47.27
C GLN A 25 34.31 20.05 -46.75
N ALA A 26 33.52 20.63 -47.66
CA ALA A 26 32.26 21.28 -47.34
C ALA A 26 31.23 20.29 -46.72
N ASP A 27 31.09 19.10 -47.31
CA ASP A 27 30.23 18.04 -46.82
C ASP A 27 30.62 17.58 -45.39
N THR A 28 31.94 17.49 -45.15
CA THR A 28 32.46 17.15 -43.81
C THR A 28 32.12 18.19 -42.76
N VAL A 29 32.32 19.49 -43.09
CA VAL A 29 31.96 20.59 -42.20
C VAL A 29 30.45 20.66 -41.95
N PHE A 30 29.65 20.43 -42.99
CA PHE A 30 28.20 20.40 -42.85
C PHE A 30 27.73 19.23 -41.99
N ALA A 31 28.28 18.02 -42.15
CA ALA A 31 27.97 16.88 -41.28
C ALA A 31 28.34 17.15 -39.81
N GLN A 32 29.51 17.76 -39.58
CA GLN A 32 29.93 18.17 -38.24
C GLN A 32 28.96 19.20 -37.61
N TYR A 33 28.50 20.17 -38.39
CA TYR A 33 27.53 21.18 -37.94
C TYR A 33 26.18 20.51 -37.58
N GLN A 34 25.66 19.60 -38.42
CA GLN A 34 24.43 18.87 -38.18
C GLN A 34 24.53 18.03 -36.90
N LEU A 35 25.63 17.32 -36.69
CA LEU A 35 25.87 16.53 -35.49
C LEU A 35 25.90 17.44 -34.25
N SER A 36 26.57 18.59 -34.32
CA SER A 36 26.61 19.55 -33.21
C SER A 36 25.21 20.10 -32.86
N GLN A 37 24.35 20.33 -33.88
CA GLN A 37 22.96 20.73 -33.67
C GLN A 37 22.15 19.62 -32.99
N LEU A 38 22.28 18.35 -33.40
CA LEU A 38 21.61 17.22 -32.77
C LEU A 38 22.04 17.02 -31.32
N LEU A 39 23.32 17.22 -31.01
CA LEU A 39 23.86 17.16 -29.66
C LEU A 39 23.30 18.26 -28.74
N ALA A 40 22.98 19.43 -29.32
CA ALA A 40 22.43 20.58 -28.59
C ALA A 40 20.92 20.48 -28.33
N LEU A 41 20.17 19.75 -29.17
CA LEU A 41 18.71 19.68 -29.08
C LEU A 41 18.19 18.95 -27.82
N GLY A 42 19.02 18.12 -27.19
CA GLY A 42 18.61 17.32 -26.03
C GLY A 42 17.62 16.21 -26.43
N GLY A 43 17.35 15.32 -25.53
CA GLY A 43 16.40 14.21 -25.74
C GLY A 43 16.80 13.01 -24.89
N GLY A 44 15.92 12.00 -24.80
CA GLY A 44 16.24 10.72 -24.18
C GLY A 44 17.39 10.03 -24.90
N LEU A 45 18.22 9.29 -24.16
CA LEU A 45 19.39 8.61 -24.68
C LEU A 45 19.12 7.77 -25.93
N PRO A 46 18.04 6.95 -26.03
CA PRO A 46 17.76 6.14 -27.21
C PRO A 46 17.48 6.99 -28.46
N GLN A 47 16.70 8.05 -28.32
CA GLN A 47 16.34 8.94 -29.43
C GLN A 47 17.56 9.72 -29.94
N MET A 48 18.38 10.24 -29.02
CA MET A 48 19.60 10.94 -29.35
C MET A 48 20.60 10.01 -30.06
N ALA A 49 20.82 8.80 -29.52
CA ALA A 49 21.71 7.81 -30.13
C ALA A 49 21.25 7.41 -31.54
N ALA A 50 19.93 7.22 -31.72
CA ALA A 50 19.37 6.88 -33.05
C ALA A 50 19.50 8.03 -34.04
N SER A 51 19.25 9.28 -33.64
CA SER A 51 19.38 10.46 -34.50
C SER A 51 20.82 10.70 -34.94
N ILE A 52 21.76 10.62 -34.00
CA ILE A 52 23.20 10.71 -34.26
C ILE A 52 23.65 9.63 -35.21
N LEU A 53 23.24 8.38 -34.96
CA LEU A 53 23.60 7.26 -35.79
C LEU A 53 23.08 7.40 -37.24
N GLY A 54 21.84 7.85 -37.39
CA GLY A 54 21.23 8.13 -38.69
C GLY A 54 22.03 9.16 -39.49
N GLU A 55 22.52 10.22 -38.85
CA GLU A 55 23.36 11.24 -39.48
C GLU A 55 24.73 10.68 -39.84
N LEU A 56 25.36 9.92 -38.96
CA LEU A 56 26.67 9.32 -39.21
C LEU A 56 26.63 8.28 -40.35
N VAL A 57 25.57 7.48 -40.44
CA VAL A 57 25.37 6.54 -41.54
C VAL A 57 25.26 7.30 -42.86
N ARG A 58 24.46 8.38 -42.91
CA ARG A 58 24.34 9.24 -44.11
C ARG A 58 25.65 9.92 -44.48
N ALA A 59 26.29 10.58 -43.52
CA ALA A 59 27.52 11.32 -43.73
C ALA A 59 28.71 10.42 -44.12
N SER A 60 28.66 9.15 -43.79
CA SER A 60 29.73 8.17 -44.11
C SER A 60 29.45 7.29 -45.31
N ASP A 61 28.32 7.49 -46.01
CA ASP A 61 27.82 6.64 -47.10
C ASP A 61 27.75 5.17 -46.67
N ALA A 62 27.46 4.92 -45.39
CA ALA A 62 27.35 3.59 -44.84
C ALA A 62 25.96 3.01 -45.10
N THR A 63 25.86 1.68 -45.25
CA THR A 63 24.59 0.96 -45.42
C THR A 63 23.94 0.61 -44.10
N ALA A 64 24.73 0.56 -43.02
CA ALA A 64 24.25 0.27 -41.68
C ALA A 64 25.18 0.86 -40.60
N GLY A 65 24.65 1.04 -39.41
CA GLY A 65 25.40 1.50 -38.25
C GLY A 65 24.84 0.96 -36.93
N ALA A 66 25.67 0.96 -35.89
CA ALA A 66 25.27 0.61 -34.53
C ALA A 66 26.11 1.37 -33.51
N ILE A 67 25.49 1.73 -32.41
CA ILE A 67 26.12 2.35 -31.23
C ILE A 67 25.90 1.46 -30.02
N TRP A 68 26.96 1.16 -29.29
CA TRP A 68 26.94 0.50 -28.00
C TRP A 68 27.48 1.44 -26.95
N LEU A 69 26.89 1.43 -25.77
CA LEU A 69 27.27 2.27 -24.62
C LEU A 69 27.62 1.42 -23.40
N ALA A 70 28.59 1.91 -22.63
CA ALA A 70 29.00 1.30 -21.39
C ALA A 70 27.96 1.59 -20.29
N GLN A 71 27.57 0.57 -19.56
CA GLN A 71 26.78 0.74 -18.33
C GLN A 71 27.73 0.92 -17.13
N PRO A 72 27.37 1.75 -16.14
CA PRO A 72 28.15 1.91 -14.92
C PRO A 72 28.32 0.57 -14.19
N GLY A 73 29.56 0.22 -13.86
CA GLY A 73 29.89 -1.02 -13.15
C GLY A 73 29.82 -2.30 -13.98
N GLU A 74 29.30 -2.28 -15.21
CA GLU A 74 29.29 -3.46 -16.07
C GLU A 74 30.58 -3.58 -16.89
N ARG A 75 30.97 -4.83 -17.20
CA ARG A 75 32.13 -5.16 -18.06
C ARG A 75 31.74 -5.24 -19.54
N GLU A 76 30.51 -4.87 -19.87
CA GLU A 76 29.90 -5.03 -21.18
C GLU A 76 29.40 -3.69 -21.70
N LEU A 77 29.37 -3.58 -23.05
CA LEU A 77 28.72 -2.47 -23.74
C LEU A 77 27.38 -2.96 -24.25
N ARG A 78 26.31 -2.21 -24.02
CA ARG A 78 24.96 -2.55 -24.51
C ARG A 78 24.61 -1.74 -25.73
N LEU A 79 23.90 -2.38 -26.66
CA LEU A 79 23.39 -1.75 -27.87
C LEU A 79 22.41 -0.64 -27.51
N ALA A 80 22.71 0.58 -27.95
CA ALA A 80 21.89 1.78 -27.72
C ALA A 80 21.08 2.16 -28.97
N ALA A 81 21.63 1.97 -30.18
CA ALA A 81 20.94 2.28 -31.44
C ALA A 81 21.45 1.45 -32.60
N THR A 82 20.58 1.21 -33.60
CA THR A 82 20.93 0.62 -34.90
C THR A 82 20.26 1.39 -36.05
N GLN A 83 20.92 1.42 -37.21
CA GLN A 83 20.41 2.03 -38.42
C GLN A 83 20.77 1.15 -39.63
N PRO A 84 19.85 0.72 -40.54
CA PRO A 84 18.40 0.87 -40.38
C PRO A 84 17.93 0.22 -39.08
N ASP A 85 16.73 0.61 -38.63
CA ASP A 85 16.15 0.08 -37.41
C ASP A 85 15.85 -1.41 -37.61
N LEU A 86 16.83 -2.24 -37.29
CA LEU A 86 16.72 -3.68 -37.42
C LEU A 86 15.80 -4.11 -36.26
N LEU A 87 14.52 -4.30 -36.58
CA LEU A 87 13.51 -4.83 -35.70
C LEU A 87 14.03 -6.14 -35.12
N LEU A 88 14.52 -6.05 -33.89
CA LEU A 88 14.86 -7.20 -33.08
C LEU A 88 13.55 -7.93 -32.83
N GLY A 89 13.38 -9.10 -33.40
CA GLY A 89 12.20 -9.92 -33.26
C GLY A 89 11.84 -10.13 -31.78
N PRO A 90 10.56 -10.39 -31.44
CA PRO A 90 9.99 -10.35 -30.08
C PRO A 90 10.50 -11.45 -29.14
N ARG A 91 11.58 -12.11 -29.45
CA ARG A 91 12.20 -13.16 -28.61
C ARG A 91 13.66 -12.82 -28.36
N GLY A 92 13.96 -12.21 -27.23
CA GLY A 92 15.28 -11.94 -26.67
C GLY A 92 16.15 -13.19 -26.47
N ARG A 93 16.47 -13.91 -27.51
CA ARG A 93 17.43 -15.02 -27.56
C ARG A 93 18.19 -14.96 -28.85
N THR A 94 19.16 -14.08 -28.93
CA THR A 94 20.33 -14.31 -29.79
C THR A 94 21.48 -13.55 -29.15
N GLY A 95 22.20 -14.22 -28.27
CA GLY A 95 23.51 -13.78 -27.83
C GLY A 95 24.50 -13.89 -28.98
N TRP A 96 24.70 -12.81 -29.71
CA TRP A 96 25.83 -12.64 -30.58
C TRP A 96 26.81 -11.70 -29.90
N VAL A 97 27.87 -12.24 -29.35
CA VAL A 97 29.01 -11.47 -28.86
C VAL A 97 29.80 -11.01 -30.08
N ILE A 98 30.31 -9.76 -30.11
CA ILE A 98 31.21 -9.31 -31.23
C ILE A 98 32.37 -10.29 -31.48
N GLY A 99 32.78 -11.05 -30.45
CA GLY A 99 33.66 -12.18 -30.63
C GLY A 99 33.14 -13.22 -31.61
N ASP A 100 31.83 -13.43 -31.69
CA ASP A 100 31.20 -14.37 -32.64
C ASP A 100 30.97 -13.74 -34.01
N MET A 101 30.81 -12.41 -34.12
CA MET A 101 30.88 -11.70 -35.41
C MET A 101 32.26 -11.86 -36.08
N ILE A 102 33.31 -12.07 -35.30
CA ILE A 102 34.66 -12.35 -35.78
C ILE A 102 34.83 -13.84 -36.12
N ARG A 103 34.01 -14.74 -35.57
CA ARG A 103 34.19 -16.20 -35.66
C ARG A 103 33.13 -16.99 -36.43
N ALA A 104 31.96 -16.44 -36.72
CA ALA A 104 30.91 -17.19 -37.41
C ALA A 104 31.09 -17.14 -38.93
N PRO A 105 31.34 -18.25 -39.62
CA PRO A 105 31.29 -18.30 -41.07
C PRO A 105 29.84 -18.48 -41.53
N GLY A 106 29.35 -17.52 -42.29
CA GLY A 106 28.34 -17.74 -43.33
C GLY A 106 26.91 -18.02 -42.84
N LYS A 107 26.17 -16.95 -42.50
CA LYS A 107 24.74 -16.83 -42.86
C LYS A 107 24.44 -15.36 -43.11
N GLU A 108 23.76 -15.10 -44.23
CA GLU A 108 23.21 -13.79 -44.59
C GLU A 108 22.37 -13.24 -43.42
N GLY A 109 22.76 -12.08 -42.89
CA GLY A 109 22.01 -11.38 -41.85
C GLY A 109 22.68 -11.25 -40.49
N ASP A 110 24.01 -11.02 -40.45
CA ASP A 110 24.71 -10.74 -39.18
C ASP A 110 24.19 -9.45 -38.53
N LEU A 111 23.28 -9.61 -37.59
CA LEU A 111 22.81 -8.54 -36.72
C LEU A 111 23.87 -8.23 -35.65
N PRO A 112 24.14 -6.94 -35.34
CA PRO A 112 25.06 -6.60 -34.28
C PRO A 112 24.54 -7.14 -32.93
N SER A 113 25.45 -7.72 -32.15
CA SER A 113 25.15 -8.24 -30.83
C SER A 113 24.64 -7.14 -29.88
N HIS A 114 23.68 -7.46 -29.03
CA HIS A 114 23.20 -6.54 -27.97
C HIS A 114 24.28 -6.17 -26.95
N VAL A 115 25.31 -7.00 -26.82
CA VAL A 115 26.32 -6.87 -25.77
C VAL A 115 27.71 -7.14 -26.34
N ILE A 116 28.66 -6.25 -26.01
CA ILE A 116 30.07 -6.35 -26.36
C ILE A 116 30.90 -6.36 -25.07
N PRO A 117 31.89 -7.29 -24.91
CA PRO A 117 32.83 -7.22 -23.79
C PRO A 117 33.61 -5.90 -23.79
N ARG A 118 33.67 -5.20 -22.69
CA ARG A 118 34.35 -3.90 -22.55
C ARG A 118 35.84 -3.99 -22.85
N GLY A 119 36.47 -5.13 -22.61
CA GLY A 119 37.88 -5.40 -22.93
C GLY A 119 38.18 -5.51 -24.42
N PHE A 120 37.16 -5.55 -25.29
CA PHE A 120 37.34 -5.56 -26.76
C PHE A 120 37.66 -4.17 -27.31
N VAL A 121 37.26 -3.12 -26.61
CA VAL A 121 37.49 -1.72 -26.98
C VAL A 121 38.53 -1.13 -26.03
N THR A 122 39.78 -0.99 -26.53
CA THR A 122 40.87 -0.39 -25.74
C THR A 122 40.88 1.13 -25.87
N PRO A 123 40.93 1.86 -24.73
CA PRO A 123 41.01 3.32 -24.73
C PRO A 123 42.36 3.81 -25.27
N GLY A 124 42.41 5.00 -25.86
CA GLY A 124 43.62 5.77 -26.09
C GLY A 124 44.32 5.59 -27.45
N VAL A 125 43.88 4.69 -28.29
CA VAL A 125 44.38 4.61 -29.66
C VAL A 125 43.24 4.80 -30.62
N ALA A 126 43.34 5.77 -31.53
CA ALA A 126 42.41 5.98 -32.65
C ALA A 126 42.46 4.74 -33.60
N ARG A 127 42.07 3.61 -33.09
CA ARG A 127 42.02 2.37 -33.84
C ARG A 127 40.61 2.18 -34.34
N SER A 128 40.41 2.59 -35.57
CA SER A 128 39.39 1.98 -36.40
C SER A 128 39.79 0.52 -36.57
N TRP A 129 38.91 -0.38 -36.12
CA TRP A 129 39.07 -1.81 -36.41
C TRP A 129 38.10 -2.20 -37.52
N VAL A 130 38.53 -3.05 -38.40
CA VAL A 130 37.70 -3.58 -39.48
C VAL A 130 37.40 -5.03 -39.15
N THR A 131 36.13 -5.41 -39.13
CA THR A 131 35.72 -6.81 -38.97
C THR A 131 35.84 -7.54 -40.31
N ARG A 132 35.88 -8.88 -40.29
CA ARG A 132 35.84 -9.72 -41.53
C ARG A 132 34.58 -9.50 -42.37
N HIS A 133 33.51 -8.94 -41.77
CA HIS A 133 32.24 -8.63 -42.43
C HIS A 133 32.13 -7.16 -42.87
N GLY A 134 33.23 -6.43 -42.92
CA GLY A 134 33.29 -5.07 -43.44
C GLY A 134 32.75 -3.99 -42.49
N TRP A 135 32.58 -4.29 -41.18
CA TRP A 135 32.24 -3.25 -40.20
C TRP A 135 33.49 -2.48 -39.78
N HIS A 136 33.38 -1.15 -39.78
CA HIS A 136 34.39 -0.26 -39.25
C HIS A 136 33.96 0.25 -37.89
N GLY A 137 34.70 -0.09 -36.83
CA GLY A 137 34.42 0.31 -35.47
C GLY A 137 35.37 1.42 -34.99
N VAL A 138 34.83 2.33 -34.21
CA VAL A 138 35.55 3.42 -33.54
C VAL A 138 35.16 3.43 -32.06
N SER A 139 36.17 3.52 -31.17
CA SER A 139 35.90 3.70 -29.75
C SER A 139 35.37 5.11 -29.46
N LEU A 140 34.38 5.20 -28.61
CA LEU A 140 33.88 6.44 -28.01
C LEU A 140 34.51 6.56 -26.63
N ASP A 141 35.52 7.42 -26.47
CA ASP A 141 36.29 7.58 -25.25
C ASP A 141 36.23 9.00 -24.74
N GLU A 142 36.08 9.13 -23.43
CA GLU A 142 36.15 10.37 -22.68
C GLU A 142 37.50 10.45 -21.95
N ARG A 143 38.10 11.64 -21.89
CA ARG A 143 39.30 11.90 -21.10
C ARG A 143 38.86 12.31 -19.70
N ARG A 144 39.26 11.55 -18.70
CA ARG A 144 38.98 11.85 -17.30
C ARG A 144 40.29 12.20 -16.59
N ASP A 145 40.29 13.33 -15.89
CA ASP A 145 41.36 13.69 -14.95
C ASP A 145 41.26 12.78 -13.73
N LEU A 146 42.34 12.10 -13.38
CA LEU A 146 42.42 11.23 -12.20
C LEU A 146 42.73 11.99 -10.91
N GLY A 147 42.81 13.33 -10.97
CA GLY A 147 43.09 14.18 -9.80
C GLY A 147 44.58 14.35 -9.48
N ASP A 148 45.47 13.69 -10.23
CA ASP A 148 46.93 13.82 -10.14
C ASP A 148 47.54 14.52 -11.37
N GLY A 149 46.69 15.10 -12.23
CA GLY A 149 47.08 15.69 -13.51
C GLY A 149 47.26 14.68 -14.64
N THR A 150 47.03 13.39 -14.40
CA THR A 150 47.03 12.38 -15.47
C THR A 150 45.63 12.26 -16.08
N LEU A 151 45.56 12.31 -17.41
CA LEU A 151 44.33 12.08 -18.16
C LEU A 151 44.21 10.63 -18.56
N ALA A 152 43.30 9.90 -17.96
CA ALA A 152 42.96 8.54 -18.39
C ALA A 152 41.82 8.57 -19.42
N ALA A 153 41.96 7.81 -20.50
CA ALA A 153 40.88 7.62 -21.46
C ALA A 153 39.94 6.51 -20.95
N GLN A 154 38.69 6.82 -20.76
CA GLN A 154 37.65 5.87 -20.37
C GLN A 154 36.76 5.58 -21.58
N VAL A 155 36.57 4.29 -21.92
CA VAL A 155 35.61 3.90 -22.95
C VAL A 155 34.18 4.11 -22.45
N VAL A 156 33.46 5.00 -23.12
CA VAL A 156 32.05 5.31 -22.92
C VAL A 156 31.18 4.42 -23.82
N GLY A 157 31.69 4.03 -25.00
CA GLY A 157 30.96 3.24 -25.93
C GLY A 157 31.78 2.86 -27.15
N CYS A 158 31.08 2.34 -28.14
CA CYS A 158 31.61 1.97 -29.46
C CYS A 158 30.60 2.34 -30.55
N LEU A 159 31.08 2.90 -31.64
CA LEU A 159 30.35 3.12 -32.88
C LEU A 159 30.87 2.17 -33.94
N ALA A 160 30.02 1.48 -34.67
CA ALA A 160 30.40 0.70 -35.84
C ALA A 160 29.52 1.08 -37.04
N LEU A 161 30.15 1.23 -38.21
CA LEU A 161 29.50 1.54 -39.47
C LEU A 161 29.87 0.46 -40.50
N ARG A 162 28.92 0.12 -41.37
CA ARG A 162 29.12 -0.84 -42.47
C ARG A 162 29.01 -0.10 -43.80
N PRO A 163 30.10 0.07 -44.53
CA PRO A 163 30.08 0.62 -45.88
C PRO A 163 29.40 -0.33 -46.89
N PRO A 164 29.00 0.17 -48.08
CA PRO A 164 28.52 -0.68 -49.16
C PRO A 164 29.60 -1.71 -49.56
N ASP A 165 29.15 -2.92 -49.90
CA ASP A 165 29.98 -4.02 -50.40
C ASP A 165 31.18 -4.43 -49.50
N GLY A 166 31.17 -4.06 -48.22
CA GLY A 166 32.26 -4.35 -47.30
C GLY A 166 33.59 -3.66 -47.64
N ALA A 167 33.54 -2.63 -48.47
CA ALA A 167 34.72 -1.81 -48.82
C ALA A 167 35.22 -1.04 -47.57
N PRO A 168 36.51 -0.69 -47.50
CA PRO A 168 37.00 0.18 -46.42
C PRO A 168 36.39 1.57 -46.53
N LEU A 169 36.06 2.18 -45.37
CA LEU A 169 35.64 3.59 -45.33
C LEU A 169 36.72 4.49 -45.94
N ALA A 170 36.29 5.47 -46.71
CA ALA A 170 37.20 6.45 -47.31
C ALA A 170 37.98 7.21 -46.20
N PRO A 171 39.25 7.59 -46.44
CA PRO A 171 40.12 8.22 -45.43
C PRO A 171 39.55 9.52 -44.84
N ASP A 172 38.79 10.29 -45.61
CA ASP A 172 38.08 11.50 -45.19
C ASP A 172 36.93 11.17 -44.21
N ARG A 173 36.22 10.07 -44.45
CA ARG A 173 35.14 9.58 -43.53
C ARG A 173 35.72 9.05 -42.21
N ILE A 174 36.87 8.39 -42.26
CA ILE A 174 37.59 7.98 -41.05
C ILE A 174 38.04 9.20 -40.26
N ARG A 175 38.50 10.26 -40.93
CA ARG A 175 38.86 11.54 -40.27
C ARG A 175 37.67 12.22 -39.64
N LEU A 176 36.50 12.26 -40.28
CA LEU A 176 35.26 12.78 -39.72
C LEU A 176 34.91 12.04 -38.43
N LEU A 177 34.90 10.70 -38.44
CA LEU A 177 34.62 9.92 -37.23
C LEU A 177 35.61 10.19 -36.10
N ALA A 178 36.89 10.35 -36.42
CA ALA A 178 37.93 10.68 -35.44
C ALA A 178 37.73 12.08 -34.81
N LEU A 179 37.21 13.04 -35.55
CA LEU A 179 36.89 14.38 -35.06
C LEU A 179 35.68 14.39 -34.13
N VAL A 180 34.60 13.71 -34.55
CA VAL A 180 33.32 13.78 -33.80
C VAL A 180 33.22 12.79 -32.62
N ARG A 181 34.04 11.74 -32.58
CA ARG A 181 33.97 10.68 -31.58
C ARG A 181 34.00 11.17 -30.11
N HIS A 182 34.82 12.19 -29.84
CA HIS A 182 34.98 12.74 -28.50
C HIS A 182 33.73 13.53 -28.07
N GLU A 183 33.19 14.38 -28.94
CA GLU A 183 31.96 15.13 -28.70
C GLU A 183 30.78 14.17 -28.52
N LEU A 184 30.69 13.11 -29.33
CA LEU A 184 29.70 12.06 -29.21
C LEU A 184 29.80 11.33 -27.87
N ALA A 185 31.01 10.98 -27.45
CA ALA A 185 31.23 10.31 -26.19
C ALA A 185 30.72 11.16 -25.00
N ILE A 186 31.07 12.45 -24.98
CA ILE A 186 30.64 13.39 -23.94
C ILE A 186 29.11 13.53 -23.93
N ALA A 187 28.49 13.75 -25.12
CA ALA A 187 27.06 13.98 -25.20
C ALA A 187 26.24 12.74 -24.82
N LEU A 188 26.63 11.56 -25.31
CA LEU A 188 25.98 10.30 -24.97
C LEU A 188 26.14 9.97 -23.48
N ARG A 189 27.31 10.23 -22.90
CA ARG A 189 27.55 10.04 -21.48
C ARG A 189 26.71 11.00 -20.63
N ALA A 190 26.63 12.28 -21.02
CA ALA A 190 25.80 13.27 -20.34
C ALA A 190 24.31 12.89 -20.38
N ALA A 191 23.82 12.37 -21.53
CA ALA A 191 22.43 11.90 -21.64
C ALA A 191 22.19 10.67 -20.74
N GLN A 192 23.12 9.72 -20.74
CA GLN A 192 23.04 8.53 -19.90
C GLN A 192 22.98 8.92 -18.40
N LEU A 193 23.86 9.81 -17.94
CA LEU A 193 23.87 10.26 -16.55
C LEU A 193 22.59 10.99 -16.15
N ARG A 194 22.00 11.77 -17.07
CA ARG A 194 20.71 12.42 -16.82
C ARG A 194 19.58 11.39 -16.66
N GLU A 195 19.57 10.37 -17.49
CA GLU A 195 18.55 9.32 -17.41
C GLU A 195 18.70 8.49 -16.14
N GLU A 196 19.91 8.13 -15.75
CA GLU A 196 20.21 7.46 -14.47
C GLU A 196 19.74 8.31 -13.30
N LEU A 197 20.09 9.61 -13.25
CA LEU A 197 19.69 10.51 -12.19
C LEU A 197 18.17 10.68 -12.12
N ALA A 198 17.51 10.82 -13.28
CA ALA A 198 16.05 10.88 -13.34
C ALA A 198 15.39 9.61 -12.83
N GLY A 199 15.97 8.44 -13.18
CA GLY A 199 15.52 7.13 -12.67
C GLY A 199 15.66 7.01 -11.15
N GLU A 200 16.82 7.40 -10.60
CA GLU A 200 17.05 7.41 -9.14
C GLU A 200 16.09 8.36 -8.42
N GLN A 201 15.89 9.56 -8.97
CA GLN A 201 14.94 10.54 -8.40
C GLN A 201 13.50 10.01 -8.44
N ALA A 202 13.08 9.36 -9.54
CA ALA A 202 11.76 8.75 -9.65
C ALA A 202 11.58 7.60 -8.66
N LEU A 203 12.61 6.76 -8.48
CA LEU A 203 12.58 5.68 -7.48
C LEU A 203 12.45 6.21 -6.06
N LEU A 204 13.27 7.21 -5.69
CA LEU A 204 13.20 7.83 -4.36
C LEU A 204 11.83 8.49 -4.13
N ALA A 205 11.28 9.16 -5.14
CA ALA A 205 9.93 9.72 -5.07
C ALA A 205 8.88 8.63 -4.84
N ALA A 206 8.95 7.52 -5.59
CA ALA A 206 8.02 6.40 -5.44
C ALA A 206 8.12 5.73 -4.06
N ILE A 207 9.32 5.58 -3.49
CA ILE A 207 9.52 5.05 -2.14
C ILE A 207 8.89 5.99 -1.09
N LEU A 208 9.12 7.29 -1.19
CA LEU A 208 8.54 8.27 -0.27
C LEU A 208 7.02 8.31 -0.37
N ASP A 209 6.46 8.28 -1.57
CA ASP A 209 5.01 8.32 -1.81
C ASP A 209 4.31 7.00 -1.45
N GLY A 210 5.04 5.89 -1.44
CA GLY A 210 4.56 4.59 -0.97
C GLY A 210 4.58 4.43 0.56
N ALA A 211 5.22 5.34 1.30
CA ALA A 211 5.20 5.32 2.75
C ALA A 211 3.80 5.65 3.29
N THR A 212 3.35 4.92 4.31
CA THR A 212 2.06 5.14 4.99
C THR A 212 2.09 6.33 5.94
N GLU A 213 3.27 6.70 6.40
CA GLU A 213 3.50 7.84 7.29
C GLU A 213 3.73 9.12 6.48
N GLY A 214 3.24 10.24 7.01
CA GLY A 214 3.47 11.55 6.41
C GLY A 214 4.91 11.98 6.57
N ILE A 215 5.59 12.33 5.48
CA ILE A 215 6.98 12.80 5.49
C ILE A 215 7.02 14.22 4.97
N VAL A 216 7.60 15.14 5.77
CA VAL A 216 7.81 16.55 5.41
C VAL A 216 9.27 16.90 5.62
N ALA A 217 9.96 17.31 4.55
CA ALA A 217 11.32 17.83 4.61
C ALA A 217 11.33 19.35 4.52
N VAL A 218 12.17 19.99 5.33
CA VAL A 218 12.34 21.44 5.38
C VAL A 218 13.82 21.84 5.28
N ASP A 219 14.08 23.01 4.74
CA ASP A 219 15.41 23.63 4.74
C ASP A 219 15.76 24.26 6.11
N ARG A 220 16.95 24.84 6.22
CA ARG A 220 17.39 25.59 7.43
C ARG A 220 16.48 26.76 7.79
N ALA A 221 15.84 27.39 6.81
CA ALA A 221 14.88 28.46 7.02
C ALA A 221 13.48 27.93 7.37
N ARG A 222 13.34 26.62 7.52
CA ARG A 222 12.07 25.91 7.80
C ARG A 222 11.05 26.05 6.67
N ARG A 223 11.51 26.24 5.44
CA ARG A 223 10.66 26.21 4.26
C ARG A 223 10.51 24.77 3.79
N VAL A 224 9.31 24.40 3.44
CA VAL A 224 9.01 23.07 2.95
C VAL A 224 9.70 22.86 1.60
N VAL A 225 10.56 21.83 1.56
CA VAL A 225 11.29 21.40 0.36
C VAL A 225 10.58 20.21 -0.28
N ARG A 226 10.06 19.29 0.52
CA ARG A 226 9.39 18.09 0.02
C ARG A 226 8.32 17.61 0.99
N VAL A 227 7.24 17.06 0.41
CA VAL A 227 6.12 16.43 1.13
C VAL A 227 5.74 15.18 0.37
N ASN A 228 5.52 14.06 1.04
CA ASN A 228 5.02 12.85 0.40
C ASN A 228 3.48 12.82 0.35
N ARG A 229 2.93 11.87 -0.41
CA ARG A 229 1.49 11.71 -0.60
C ARG A 229 0.73 11.51 0.73
N ALA A 230 1.29 10.76 1.68
CA ALA A 230 0.65 10.50 2.97
C ALA A 230 0.54 11.77 3.81
N ALA A 231 1.57 12.64 3.82
CA ALA A 231 1.51 13.92 4.52
C ALA A 231 0.47 14.86 3.88
N VAL A 232 0.37 14.89 2.55
CA VAL A 232 -0.65 15.68 1.84
C VAL A 232 -2.06 15.22 2.23
N ALA A 233 -2.30 13.90 2.25
CA ALA A 233 -3.59 13.34 2.67
C ALA A 233 -3.92 13.65 4.13
N LEU A 234 -2.92 13.58 5.03
CA LEU A 234 -3.06 13.89 6.45
C LEU A 234 -3.41 15.37 6.69
N LEU A 235 -2.83 16.27 5.89
CA LEU A 235 -3.00 17.72 6.04
C LEU A 235 -4.25 18.29 5.33
N GLY A 236 -5.03 17.47 4.63
CA GLY A 236 -6.29 17.87 4.00
C GLY A 236 -6.28 17.90 2.48
N GLY A 237 -5.29 17.26 1.84
CA GLY A 237 -5.30 16.98 0.40
C GLY A 237 -4.76 18.09 -0.50
N GLU A 238 -4.31 19.22 0.03
CA GLU A 238 -3.65 20.27 -0.75
C GLU A 238 -2.13 20.21 -0.62
N LEU A 239 -1.45 20.23 -1.76
CA LEU A 239 0.01 20.32 -1.79
C LEU A 239 0.44 21.73 -1.37
N PRO A 240 1.29 21.89 -0.32
CA PRO A 240 1.83 23.18 0.02
C PRO A 240 2.71 23.69 -1.12
N GLN A 241 2.59 24.96 -1.43
CA GLN A 241 3.46 25.60 -2.42
C GLN A 241 4.93 25.51 -1.97
N ALA A 242 5.83 25.26 -2.91
CA ALA A 242 7.26 25.21 -2.63
C ALA A 242 7.72 26.51 -1.94
N GLY A 243 8.52 26.38 -0.88
CA GLY A 243 8.99 27.50 -0.07
C GLY A 243 8.03 28.02 1.00
N THR A 244 6.83 27.40 1.15
CA THR A 244 5.92 27.68 2.27
C THR A 244 6.60 27.31 3.58
N THR A 245 6.41 28.10 4.63
CA THR A 245 6.98 27.78 5.95
C THR A 245 6.28 26.59 6.59
N CYS A 246 7.04 25.77 7.30
CA CYS A 246 6.47 24.59 8.00
C CYS A 246 5.35 24.95 8.98
N GLU A 247 5.35 26.16 9.51
CA GLU A 247 4.32 26.69 10.41
C GLU A 247 2.94 26.73 9.76
N LEU A 248 2.88 27.19 8.51
CA LEU A 248 1.63 27.24 7.74
C LEU A 248 1.14 25.85 7.33
N VAL A 249 2.07 24.93 7.09
CA VAL A 249 1.76 23.58 6.63
C VAL A 249 1.37 22.65 7.77
N LEU A 250 2.14 22.66 8.86
CA LEU A 250 1.93 21.73 9.97
C LEU A 250 1.00 22.29 11.04
N GLY A 251 0.88 23.63 11.17
CA GLY A 251 0.03 24.25 12.18
C GLY A 251 0.26 23.70 13.60
N CYS A 252 1.52 23.35 13.93
CA CYS A 252 1.87 22.62 15.14
C CYS A 252 1.33 23.30 16.40
N ARG A 253 0.45 22.62 17.14
CA ARG A 253 -0.13 23.11 18.40
C ARG A 253 0.09 22.11 19.53
N ARG A 254 0.23 22.61 20.73
CA ARG A 254 0.09 21.84 21.97
C ARG A 254 -0.99 22.50 22.82
N GLY A 255 -2.17 21.87 22.86
CA GLY A 255 -3.35 22.52 23.41
C GLY A 255 -3.77 23.69 22.51
N THR A 256 -4.03 24.84 23.09
CA THR A 256 -4.44 26.08 22.38
C THR A 256 -3.28 26.91 21.85
N GLU A 257 -2.03 26.63 22.25
CA GLU A 257 -0.86 27.43 21.89
C GLU A 257 -0.15 26.92 20.64
N LEU A 258 0.15 27.83 19.70
CA LEU A 258 1.06 27.59 18.56
C LEU A 258 2.47 27.34 19.09
N ARG A 259 3.08 26.20 18.74
CA ARG A 259 4.44 25.86 19.16
C ARG A 259 5.55 26.30 18.20
N CYS A 260 5.28 27.28 17.36
CA CYS A 260 6.31 27.91 16.54
C CYS A 260 7.00 29.03 17.33
N GLY A 261 8.30 28.92 17.52
CA GLY A 261 9.10 29.87 18.30
C GLY A 261 10.33 29.22 18.91
N ALA A 262 10.68 29.59 20.13
CA ALA A 262 11.86 29.06 20.84
C ALA A 262 11.80 27.54 21.08
N THR A 263 10.61 26.96 21.19
CA THR A 263 10.38 25.53 21.46
C THR A 263 10.10 24.71 20.18
N CYS A 264 10.43 25.24 18.99
CA CYS A 264 10.24 24.54 17.74
C CYS A 264 11.20 23.34 17.62
N ARG A 265 10.65 22.14 17.41
CA ARG A 265 11.42 20.91 17.32
C ARG A 265 12.36 20.87 16.10
N PHE A 266 11.98 21.49 15.01
CA PHE A 266 12.90 21.67 13.87
C PHE A 266 14.15 22.46 14.24
N ARG A 267 14.03 23.51 15.08
CA ARG A 267 15.19 24.29 15.54
C ARG A 267 16.10 23.48 16.48
N GLU A 268 15.49 22.65 17.33
CA GLU A 268 16.22 21.78 18.24
C GLU A 268 17.08 20.78 17.45
N VAL A 269 16.49 20.10 16.49
CA VAL A 269 17.19 19.12 15.64
C VAL A 269 18.21 19.79 14.72
N LEU A 270 17.94 20.99 14.20
CA LEU A 270 18.91 21.73 13.39
C LEU A 270 20.10 22.23 14.21
N ALA A 271 19.94 22.43 15.52
CA ALA A 271 21.03 22.81 16.43
C ALA A 271 21.86 21.60 16.88
N ASP A 272 21.24 20.40 17.01
CA ASP A 272 21.89 19.14 17.34
C ASP A 272 21.55 18.06 16.29
N PRO A 273 22.34 17.96 15.22
CA PRO A 273 22.08 17.04 14.12
C PRO A 273 22.12 15.55 14.49
N ALA A 274 22.70 15.17 15.63
CA ALA A 274 22.72 13.80 16.12
C ALA A 274 21.44 13.44 16.89
N GLY A 275 20.60 14.42 17.23
CA GLY A 275 19.38 14.25 18.01
C GLY A 275 18.21 13.78 17.16
N LEU A 276 17.50 12.75 17.66
CA LEU A 276 16.17 12.40 17.24
C LEU A 276 15.19 12.94 18.29
N VAL A 277 14.21 13.74 17.88
CA VAL A 277 13.20 14.29 18.79
C VAL A 277 11.84 13.72 18.44
N GLU A 278 11.28 12.93 19.36
CA GLU A 278 9.92 12.41 19.25
C GLU A 278 8.96 13.20 20.15
N THR A 279 7.79 13.49 19.65
CA THR A 279 6.75 14.20 20.41
C THR A 279 5.39 13.95 19.80
N GLU A 280 4.36 14.02 20.64
CA GLU A 280 2.98 14.08 20.15
C GLU A 280 2.58 15.53 19.86
N LEU A 281 1.97 15.71 18.70
CA LEU A 281 1.46 16.99 18.24
C LEU A 281 -0.01 16.87 17.82
N ARG A 282 -0.71 18.00 17.79
CA ARG A 282 -1.98 18.14 17.10
C ARG A 282 -1.78 19.00 15.87
N LEU A 283 -2.02 18.42 14.71
CA LEU A 283 -2.03 19.12 13.44
C LEU A 283 -3.44 19.61 13.15
N ARG A 284 -3.54 20.71 12.44
CA ARG A 284 -4.82 21.23 11.97
C ARG A 284 -4.99 20.88 10.50
N ALA A 285 -5.98 20.06 10.19
CA ALA A 285 -6.35 19.76 8.80
C ALA A 285 -7.02 20.97 8.13
N ALA A 286 -7.12 20.95 6.81
CA ALA A 286 -7.71 22.03 6.02
C ALA A 286 -9.19 22.29 6.38
N ASP A 287 -9.94 21.26 6.78
CA ASP A 287 -11.33 21.33 7.29
C ASP A 287 -11.45 21.89 8.72
N GLY A 288 -10.31 22.21 9.35
CA GLY A 288 -10.22 22.70 10.73
C GLY A 288 -10.20 21.63 11.81
N ALA A 289 -10.29 20.35 11.45
CA ALA A 289 -10.19 19.24 12.39
C ALA A 289 -8.79 19.12 13.00
N GLU A 290 -8.71 18.78 14.28
CA GLU A 290 -7.44 18.50 14.95
C GLU A 290 -7.11 17.01 14.82
N ILE A 291 -5.93 16.72 14.25
CA ILE A 291 -5.42 15.36 14.05
C ILE A 291 -4.29 15.12 15.05
N PRO A 292 -4.43 14.17 15.98
CA PRO A 292 -3.34 13.74 16.84
C PRO A 292 -2.33 12.94 16.03
N VAL A 293 -1.05 13.34 16.10
CA VAL A 293 0.05 12.65 15.41
C VAL A 293 1.23 12.42 16.34
N ALA A 294 1.92 11.31 16.16
CA ALA A 294 3.29 11.15 16.63
C ALA A 294 4.23 11.72 15.58
N ALA A 295 5.10 12.63 15.98
CA ALA A 295 6.03 13.31 15.11
C ALA A 295 7.47 13.02 15.54
N SER A 296 8.26 12.46 14.62
CA SER A 296 9.69 12.18 14.81
C SER A 296 10.49 13.13 13.92
N PHE A 297 11.31 13.97 14.54
CA PHE A 297 12.13 14.97 13.88
C PHE A 297 13.58 14.50 13.82
N SER A 298 14.21 14.60 12.65
CA SER A 298 15.61 14.26 12.44
C SER A 298 16.28 15.29 11.54
N ALA A 299 17.60 15.51 11.71
CA ALA A 299 18.37 16.34 10.82
C ALA A 299 18.63 15.65 9.49
N MET A 300 18.61 16.43 8.41
CA MET A 300 19.01 16.00 7.08
C MET A 300 20.41 16.50 6.80
N ALA A 301 21.36 15.56 6.65
CA ALA A 301 22.73 15.85 6.26
C ALA A 301 22.83 15.96 4.74
N GLY A 302 23.71 16.83 4.23
CA GLY A 302 23.95 16.97 2.79
C GLY A 302 24.39 18.38 2.41
N PRO A 303 24.48 18.63 1.09
CA PRO A 303 24.86 19.97 0.57
C PRO A 303 23.86 21.06 0.98
N GLU A 304 22.59 20.70 1.10
CA GLU A 304 21.53 21.57 1.61
C GLU A 304 20.99 20.98 2.92
N PRO A 305 21.60 21.33 4.06
CA PRO A 305 21.19 20.81 5.34
C PRO A 305 19.80 21.33 5.72
N GLY A 306 19.00 20.44 6.29
CA GLY A 306 17.64 20.71 6.69
C GLY A 306 17.20 19.75 7.78
N ALA A 307 15.90 19.54 7.89
CA ALA A 307 15.33 18.55 8.79
C ALA A 307 14.13 17.86 8.14
N VAL A 308 13.90 16.62 8.58
CA VAL A 308 12.75 15.80 8.18
C VAL A 308 11.88 15.56 9.40
N VAL A 309 10.58 15.63 9.22
CA VAL A 309 9.60 15.13 10.18
C VAL A 309 8.82 13.98 9.57
N VAL A 310 8.69 12.91 10.34
CA VAL A 310 7.81 11.78 10.04
C VAL A 310 6.59 11.90 10.93
N LEU A 311 5.39 11.86 10.33
CA LEU A 311 4.11 12.06 10.98
C LEU A 311 3.29 10.77 10.91
N ARG A 312 3.01 10.19 12.06
CA ARG A 312 2.15 9.01 12.20
C ARG A 312 0.81 9.42 12.76
N ASP A 313 -0.26 9.10 12.06
CA ASP A 313 -1.64 9.37 12.50
C ASP A 313 -2.01 8.47 13.68
N LEU A 314 -2.42 9.07 14.78
CA LEU A 314 -2.80 8.35 16.01
C LEU A 314 -4.33 8.20 16.17
N ARG A 315 -5.15 8.62 15.19
CA ARG A 315 -6.62 8.56 15.32
C ARG A 315 -7.13 7.15 15.54
N ALA A 316 -6.65 6.20 14.76
CA ALA A 316 -7.08 4.80 14.87
C ALA A 316 -6.64 4.16 16.19
N GLU A 317 -5.41 4.43 16.64
CA GLU A 317 -4.87 3.91 17.90
C GLU A 317 -5.62 4.51 19.10
N ARG A 318 -5.85 5.82 19.11
CA ARG A 318 -6.60 6.48 20.17
C ARG A 318 -8.06 6.04 20.22
N ALA A 319 -8.72 5.91 19.07
CA ALA A 319 -10.08 5.38 19.02
C ALA A 319 -10.16 3.95 19.58
N ALA A 320 -9.19 3.10 19.25
CA ALA A 320 -9.12 1.75 19.82
C ALA A 320 -8.86 1.76 21.33
N GLU A 321 -7.99 2.64 21.81
CA GLU A 321 -7.69 2.80 23.23
C GLU A 321 -8.87 3.35 24.03
N GLU A 322 -9.57 4.36 23.51
CA GLU A 322 -10.80 4.91 24.09
C GLU A 322 -11.91 3.85 24.16
N LEU A 323 -12.07 3.06 23.09
CA LEU A 323 -13.03 1.95 23.08
C LEU A 323 -12.67 0.90 24.13
N ARG A 324 -11.38 0.57 24.30
CA ARG A 324 -10.91 -0.36 25.33
C ARG A 324 -11.12 0.18 26.74
N ALA A 325 -10.82 1.45 26.96
CA ALA A 325 -11.03 2.10 28.26
C ALA A 325 -12.53 2.16 28.63
N SER A 326 -13.39 2.53 27.68
CA SER A 326 -14.83 2.56 27.88
C SER A 326 -15.41 1.17 28.18
N PHE A 327 -14.90 0.14 27.50
CA PHE A 327 -15.25 -1.26 27.77
C PHE A 327 -14.92 -1.67 29.21
N LEU A 328 -13.68 -1.43 29.66
CA LEU A 328 -13.25 -1.78 31.00
C LEU A 328 -14.08 -1.03 32.08
N ALA A 329 -14.40 0.24 31.81
CA ALA A 329 -15.24 1.04 32.70
C ALA A 329 -16.67 0.48 32.80
N ALA A 330 -17.29 0.12 31.67
CA ALA A 330 -18.62 -0.46 31.61
C ALA A 330 -18.69 -1.81 32.34
N VAL A 331 -17.73 -2.72 32.05
CA VAL A 331 -17.63 -4.02 32.73
C VAL A 331 -17.48 -3.85 34.24
N SER A 332 -16.60 -2.94 34.68
CA SER A 332 -16.37 -2.68 36.12
C SER A 332 -17.64 -2.18 36.79
N HIS A 333 -18.42 -1.33 36.13
CA HIS A 333 -19.69 -0.82 36.66
C HIS A 333 -20.73 -1.94 36.81
N GLU A 334 -20.89 -2.77 35.76
CA GLU A 334 -21.87 -3.88 35.76
C GLU A 334 -21.50 -5.01 36.72
N LEU A 335 -20.22 -5.23 37.01
CA LEU A 335 -19.78 -6.16 38.06
C LEU A 335 -20.04 -5.59 39.48
N ARG A 336 -19.83 -4.28 39.68
CA ARG A 336 -19.96 -3.65 41.00
C ARG A 336 -21.40 -3.65 41.52
N THR A 337 -22.36 -3.46 40.61
CA THR A 337 -23.80 -3.37 40.99
C THR A 337 -24.32 -4.66 41.64
N PRO A 338 -24.23 -5.85 41.02
CA PRO A 338 -24.69 -7.09 41.66
C PRO A 338 -23.87 -7.42 42.90
N LEU A 339 -22.56 -7.12 42.91
CA LEU A 339 -21.73 -7.35 44.09
C LEU A 339 -22.17 -6.50 45.29
N ALA A 340 -22.49 -5.23 45.06
CA ALA A 340 -22.99 -4.32 46.10
C ALA A 340 -24.36 -4.81 46.64
N LEU A 341 -25.23 -5.33 45.74
CA LEU A 341 -26.50 -5.92 46.18
C LEU A 341 -26.30 -7.17 47.07
N ILE A 342 -25.38 -8.06 46.62
CA ILE A 342 -25.03 -9.25 47.42
C ILE A 342 -24.51 -8.82 48.81
N SER A 343 -23.51 -7.92 48.84
CA SER A 343 -22.93 -7.45 50.11
C SER A 343 -23.98 -6.79 51.02
N GLY A 344 -24.82 -5.90 50.46
CA GLY A 344 -25.84 -5.22 51.27
C GLY A 344 -26.90 -6.16 51.82
N HIS A 345 -27.28 -7.21 51.08
CA HIS A 345 -28.22 -8.23 51.60
C HIS A 345 -27.55 -9.19 52.59
N VAL A 346 -26.26 -9.48 52.43
CA VAL A 346 -25.49 -10.27 53.41
C VAL A 346 -25.37 -9.48 54.70
N ASP A 347 -25.04 -8.18 54.65
CA ASP A 347 -24.96 -7.32 55.83
C ASP A 347 -26.32 -7.27 56.54
N SER A 348 -27.42 -7.14 55.77
CA SER A 348 -28.77 -7.16 56.33
C SER A 348 -29.12 -8.50 57.03
N LEU A 349 -28.66 -9.66 56.48
CA LEU A 349 -28.87 -10.98 57.06
C LEU A 349 -28.06 -11.21 58.33
N LEU A 350 -26.92 -10.53 58.48
CA LEU A 350 -26.09 -10.57 59.68
C LEU A 350 -26.69 -9.72 60.84
N ASP A 351 -27.62 -8.83 60.54
CA ASP A 351 -28.33 -8.05 61.53
C ASP A 351 -29.37 -8.93 62.25
N LEU A 352 -29.23 -9.01 63.59
CA LEU A 352 -30.00 -9.92 64.49
C LEU A 352 -31.43 -9.43 64.77
N GLY A 353 -32.22 -9.13 63.77
CA GLY A 353 -33.57 -8.62 63.94
C GLY A 353 -34.52 -8.78 62.77
N LEU A 354 -34.07 -9.42 61.67
CA LEU A 354 -34.91 -9.60 60.49
C LEU A 354 -35.99 -10.67 60.72
N GLU A 355 -37.21 -10.35 60.35
CA GLU A 355 -38.31 -11.29 60.26
C GLU A 355 -38.00 -12.41 59.22
N PRO A 356 -38.46 -13.67 59.42
CA PRO A 356 -38.15 -14.81 58.55
C PRO A 356 -38.46 -14.57 57.08
N ASP A 357 -39.54 -13.86 56.76
CA ASP A 357 -39.88 -13.49 55.37
C ASP A 357 -38.90 -12.50 54.73
N ALA A 358 -38.35 -11.58 55.55
CA ALA A 358 -37.34 -10.64 55.09
C ALA A 358 -36.00 -11.33 54.85
N GLN A 359 -35.61 -12.31 55.68
CA GLN A 359 -34.44 -13.16 55.48
C GLN A 359 -34.54 -13.93 54.16
N ARG A 360 -35.68 -14.60 53.93
CA ARG A 360 -35.93 -15.35 52.72
C ARG A 360 -35.82 -14.47 51.47
N ARG A 361 -36.44 -13.27 51.47
CA ARG A 361 -36.33 -12.30 50.37
C ARG A 361 -34.88 -11.84 50.12
N SER A 362 -34.10 -11.67 51.18
CA SER A 362 -32.68 -11.29 51.04
C SER A 362 -31.87 -12.42 50.41
N VAL A 363 -32.07 -13.68 50.79
CA VAL A 363 -31.44 -14.83 50.19
C VAL A 363 -31.81 -14.98 48.72
N GLU A 364 -33.10 -14.81 48.37
CA GLU A 364 -33.57 -14.86 46.98
C GLU A 364 -32.93 -13.76 46.12
N ARG A 365 -32.76 -12.55 46.65
CA ARG A 365 -32.08 -11.42 45.98
C ARG A 365 -30.59 -11.66 45.80
N ILE A 366 -29.91 -12.25 46.80
CA ILE A 366 -28.51 -12.67 46.66
C ILE A 366 -28.37 -13.70 45.55
N GLY A 367 -29.25 -14.73 45.50
CA GLY A 367 -29.25 -15.73 44.46
C GLY A 367 -29.43 -15.12 43.05
N THR A 368 -30.37 -14.19 42.91
CA THR A 368 -30.62 -13.48 41.66
C THR A 368 -29.41 -12.63 41.23
N ALA A 369 -28.79 -11.91 42.17
CA ALA A 369 -27.61 -11.08 41.88
C ALA A 369 -26.38 -11.96 41.50
N ALA A 370 -26.20 -13.10 42.17
CA ALA A 370 -25.13 -14.05 41.85
C ALA A 370 -25.31 -14.70 40.46
N ALA A 371 -26.53 -15.10 40.12
CA ALA A 371 -26.84 -15.64 38.78
C ALA A 371 -26.56 -14.59 37.68
N ARG A 372 -26.92 -13.33 37.92
CA ARG A 372 -26.61 -12.24 36.99
C ARG A 372 -25.10 -12.02 36.83
N LEU A 373 -24.35 -12.08 37.93
CA LEU A 373 -22.88 -11.96 37.89
C LEU A 373 -22.26 -13.08 37.10
N GLN A 374 -22.72 -14.33 37.30
CA GLN A 374 -22.26 -15.49 36.54
C GLN A 374 -22.52 -15.33 35.05
N ALA A 375 -23.73 -14.94 34.65
CA ALA A 375 -24.08 -14.71 33.25
C ALA A 375 -23.17 -13.66 32.61
N LEU A 376 -22.83 -12.59 33.32
CA LEU A 376 -21.95 -11.53 32.84
C LEU A 376 -20.49 -12.01 32.66
N VAL A 377 -20.00 -12.86 33.58
CA VAL A 377 -18.68 -13.48 33.46
C VAL A 377 -18.64 -14.43 32.24
N ASP A 378 -19.68 -15.24 32.03
CA ASP A 378 -19.77 -16.14 30.89
C ASP A 378 -19.81 -15.36 29.57
N GLU A 379 -20.54 -14.23 29.50
CA GLU A 379 -20.57 -13.34 28.34
C GLU A 379 -19.18 -12.75 28.02
N LEU A 380 -18.41 -12.36 29.04
CA LEU A 380 -17.04 -11.85 28.88
C LEU A 380 -16.06 -12.94 28.41
N LEU A 381 -16.20 -14.17 28.91
CA LEU A 381 -15.39 -15.29 28.47
C LEU A 381 -15.70 -15.65 27.02
N ASP A 382 -16.98 -15.67 26.64
CA ASP A 382 -17.38 -15.89 25.26
C ASP A 382 -16.79 -14.82 24.33
N LEU A 383 -16.85 -13.54 24.71
CA LEU A 383 -16.29 -12.45 23.94
C LEU A 383 -14.78 -12.62 23.73
N THR A 384 -14.03 -12.94 24.78
CA THR A 384 -12.57 -13.10 24.71
C THR A 384 -12.17 -14.30 23.83
N GLN A 385 -12.91 -15.41 23.91
CA GLN A 385 -12.68 -16.57 23.05
C GLN A 385 -12.98 -16.28 21.57
N LEU A 386 -14.03 -15.50 21.30
CA LEU A 386 -14.42 -15.08 19.95
C LEU A 386 -13.40 -14.10 19.33
N GLU A 387 -12.83 -13.19 20.10
CA GLU A 387 -11.82 -12.23 19.61
C GLU A 387 -10.51 -12.93 19.21
N HIS A 388 -10.12 -14.00 19.90
CA HIS A 388 -8.88 -14.74 19.60
C HIS A 388 -9.04 -15.85 18.56
N ALA A 389 -10.17 -15.93 17.85
CA ALA A 389 -10.51 -17.00 16.91
C ALA A 389 -10.28 -18.43 17.49
N SER A 390 -10.28 -18.55 18.82
CA SER A 390 -10.01 -19.78 19.56
C SER A 390 -11.28 -20.51 19.99
N LEU A 391 -12.47 -20.02 19.57
CA LEU A 391 -13.74 -20.63 19.95
C LEU A 391 -13.90 -22.01 19.30
N ALA A 392 -13.58 -23.05 20.04
CA ALA A 392 -13.88 -24.42 19.65
C ALA A 392 -15.38 -24.69 19.86
N LEU A 393 -16.15 -24.76 18.76
CA LEU A 393 -17.56 -25.09 18.80
C LEU A 393 -17.76 -26.62 18.89
N HIS A 394 -18.45 -27.10 19.90
CA HIS A 394 -18.86 -28.51 20.04
C HIS A 394 -20.19 -28.73 19.32
N ARG A 395 -20.14 -28.74 17.99
CA ARG A 395 -21.35 -28.86 17.16
C ARG A 395 -21.88 -30.27 17.17
N SER A 396 -23.16 -30.41 17.47
CA SER A 396 -23.92 -31.65 17.35
C SER A 396 -25.13 -31.45 16.43
N ARG A 397 -25.68 -32.56 15.94
CA ARG A 397 -26.92 -32.52 15.15
C ARG A 397 -28.10 -32.53 16.14
N LEU A 398 -28.92 -31.47 16.08
CA LEU A 398 -30.03 -31.29 17.00
C LEU A 398 -31.30 -30.89 16.25
N GLU A 399 -32.45 -31.33 16.73
CA GLU A 399 -33.74 -30.84 16.24
C GLU A 399 -34.02 -29.44 16.83
N VAL A 400 -34.66 -28.58 16.03
CA VAL A 400 -34.93 -27.21 16.43
C VAL A 400 -35.93 -27.15 17.61
N SER A 401 -36.87 -28.07 17.69
CA SER A 401 -37.78 -28.22 18.82
C SER A 401 -37.02 -28.53 20.11
N GLU A 402 -36.12 -29.51 20.08
CA GLU A 402 -35.28 -29.90 21.21
C GLU A 402 -34.38 -28.72 21.68
N LEU A 403 -33.78 -28.01 20.73
CA LEU A 403 -32.96 -26.81 21.03
C LEU A 403 -33.76 -25.73 21.76
N VAL A 404 -34.98 -25.46 21.32
CA VAL A 404 -35.86 -24.46 21.94
C VAL A 404 -36.36 -24.95 23.30
N GLU A 405 -36.78 -26.21 23.41
CA GLU A 405 -37.26 -26.79 24.67
C GLU A 405 -36.18 -26.81 25.75
N LEU A 406 -34.94 -27.23 25.43
CA LEU A 406 -33.80 -27.22 26.35
C LEU A 406 -33.55 -25.82 26.92
N THR A 407 -33.80 -24.78 26.10
CA THR A 407 -33.55 -23.38 26.49
C THR A 407 -34.74 -22.81 27.27
N THR A 408 -35.98 -23.15 26.87
CA THR A 408 -37.19 -22.54 27.46
C THR A 408 -37.69 -23.26 28.70
N GLY A 409 -37.26 -24.52 28.92
CA GLY A 409 -37.73 -25.36 30.03
C GLY A 409 -37.50 -24.79 31.43
N GLY A 410 -36.49 -23.93 31.61
CA GLY A 410 -36.19 -23.23 32.86
C GLY A 410 -36.70 -21.77 32.95
N LEU A 411 -37.20 -21.21 31.83
CA LEU A 411 -37.57 -19.76 31.81
C LEU A 411 -38.83 -19.45 32.60
N GLY A 412 -39.74 -20.41 32.76
CA GLY A 412 -40.99 -20.24 33.53
C GLY A 412 -40.77 -19.97 35.04
N GLU A 413 -39.59 -20.31 35.56
CA GLU A 413 -39.23 -20.11 36.98
C GLU A 413 -38.65 -18.72 37.25
N TRP A 414 -38.44 -17.89 36.21
CA TRP A 414 -37.86 -16.56 36.36
C TRP A 414 -38.88 -15.57 36.93
N PRO A 415 -38.51 -14.79 37.95
CA PRO A 415 -39.43 -13.81 38.55
C PRO A 415 -39.87 -12.75 37.54
N GLY A 416 -41.17 -12.58 37.39
CA GLY A 416 -41.74 -11.58 36.48
C GLY A 416 -41.63 -11.92 34.99
N MET A 417 -41.44 -13.19 34.65
CA MET A 417 -41.41 -13.65 33.27
C MET A 417 -42.78 -13.54 32.62
N PRO A 418 -42.92 -12.84 31.48
CA PRO A 418 -44.16 -12.88 30.69
C PRO A 418 -44.44 -14.29 30.16
N PRO A 419 -45.70 -14.62 29.79
CA PRO A 419 -46.00 -15.85 29.11
C PRO A 419 -45.16 -16.02 27.84
N VAL A 420 -44.48 -17.17 27.71
CA VAL A 420 -43.68 -17.50 26.53
C VAL A 420 -44.48 -18.44 25.66
N SER A 421 -44.79 -18.02 24.44
CA SER A 421 -45.45 -18.84 23.42
C SER A 421 -44.41 -19.42 22.45
N VAL A 422 -44.36 -20.75 22.33
CA VAL A 422 -43.43 -21.47 21.45
C VAL A 422 -44.18 -22.04 20.28
N ALA A 423 -43.86 -21.62 19.06
CA ALA A 423 -44.45 -22.07 17.80
C ALA A 423 -43.37 -22.62 16.87
N VAL A 424 -42.94 -23.85 17.14
CA VAL A 424 -41.93 -24.56 16.32
C VAL A 424 -42.67 -25.69 15.56
N PRO A 425 -42.80 -25.60 14.23
CA PRO A 425 -43.46 -26.63 13.42
C PRO A 425 -42.71 -27.95 13.51
N LEU A 426 -43.48 -29.04 13.61
CA LEU A 426 -42.92 -30.41 13.52
C LEU A 426 -42.33 -30.66 12.13
N GLY A 427 -41.19 -31.34 12.05
CA GLY A 427 -40.55 -31.69 10.77
C GLY A 427 -39.62 -30.65 10.19
N LEU A 428 -39.23 -29.62 10.97
CA LEU A 428 -38.12 -28.76 10.59
C LEU A 428 -36.83 -29.56 10.45
N PRO A 429 -35.96 -29.23 9.48
CA PRO A 429 -34.69 -29.92 9.34
C PRO A 429 -33.79 -29.66 10.55
N SER A 430 -33.03 -30.70 10.97
CA SER A 430 -32.06 -30.59 12.03
C SER A 430 -30.97 -29.59 11.67
N VAL A 431 -30.44 -28.90 12.66
CA VAL A 431 -29.30 -27.98 12.56
C VAL A 431 -28.02 -28.61 13.13
N HIS A 432 -26.85 -28.13 12.73
CA HIS A 432 -25.56 -28.63 13.24
C HIS A 432 -24.90 -27.53 14.05
N VAL A 433 -25.17 -27.51 15.35
CA VAL A 433 -24.87 -26.37 16.25
C VAL A 433 -24.29 -26.86 17.57
N ASP A 434 -23.65 -25.96 18.27
CA ASP A 434 -23.32 -26.07 19.69
C ASP A 434 -24.56 -25.66 20.50
N ALA A 435 -25.22 -26.63 21.13
CA ALA A 435 -26.48 -26.42 21.83
C ALA A 435 -26.35 -25.42 22.98
N VAL A 436 -25.24 -25.46 23.72
CA VAL A 436 -25.00 -24.57 24.84
C VAL A 436 -24.87 -23.11 24.35
N ARG A 437 -24.11 -22.90 23.30
CA ARG A 437 -23.87 -21.55 22.75
C ARG A 437 -25.12 -20.96 22.09
N ILE A 438 -25.90 -21.76 21.36
CA ILE A 438 -27.16 -21.27 20.79
C ILE A 438 -28.21 -21.09 21.90
N GLY A 439 -28.19 -21.93 22.94
CA GLY A 439 -28.96 -21.71 24.16
C GLY A 439 -28.69 -20.34 24.77
N HIS A 440 -27.43 -19.93 24.94
CA HIS A 440 -27.06 -18.58 25.40
C HIS A 440 -27.63 -17.47 24.51
N VAL A 441 -27.61 -17.66 23.16
CA VAL A 441 -28.25 -16.69 22.26
C VAL A 441 -29.74 -16.55 22.53
N LEU A 442 -30.47 -17.67 22.65
CA LEU A 442 -31.91 -17.67 22.91
C LEU A 442 -32.25 -17.04 24.26
N VAL A 443 -31.52 -17.40 25.33
CA VAL A 443 -31.68 -16.82 26.65
C VAL A 443 -31.49 -15.31 26.61
N ASN A 444 -30.45 -14.84 25.95
CA ASN A 444 -30.17 -13.40 25.84
C ASN A 444 -31.28 -12.66 25.08
N LEU A 445 -31.78 -13.24 23.97
CA LEU A 445 -32.87 -12.62 23.20
C LEU A 445 -34.18 -12.60 23.98
N VAL A 446 -34.48 -13.67 24.75
CA VAL A 446 -35.68 -13.74 25.61
C VAL A 446 -35.55 -12.77 26.78
N ASP A 447 -34.39 -12.64 27.41
CA ASP A 447 -34.16 -11.67 28.50
C ASP A 447 -34.27 -10.23 27.98
N ASN A 448 -33.77 -9.94 26.78
CA ASN A 448 -34.01 -8.65 26.13
C ASN A 448 -35.52 -8.40 25.91
N ALA A 449 -36.25 -9.38 25.38
CA ALA A 449 -37.70 -9.28 25.20
C ALA A 449 -38.46 -9.05 26.52
N ARG A 450 -38.03 -9.69 27.58
CA ARG A 450 -38.57 -9.47 28.94
C ARG A 450 -38.31 -8.04 29.46
N HIS A 451 -37.12 -7.51 29.22
CA HIS A 451 -36.73 -6.19 29.71
C HIS A 451 -37.31 -5.03 28.92
N TYR A 452 -37.49 -5.20 27.62
CA TYR A 452 -37.92 -4.14 26.71
C TYR A 452 -39.37 -4.30 26.21
N GLY A 453 -39.97 -5.48 26.43
CA GLY A 453 -41.37 -5.74 26.15
C GLY A 453 -42.30 -4.96 27.08
N ARG A 454 -43.61 -4.96 26.77
CA ARG A 454 -44.62 -4.34 27.63
C ARG A 454 -44.85 -5.15 28.90
N PRO A 455 -45.04 -4.51 30.06
CA PRO A 455 -45.45 -5.21 31.27
C PRO A 455 -46.76 -6.00 31.06
N GLY A 456 -46.74 -7.31 31.32
CA GLY A 456 -47.87 -8.20 31.08
C GLY A 456 -48.08 -8.63 29.62
N GLY A 457 -47.11 -8.34 28.74
CA GLY A 457 -47.12 -8.74 27.36
C GLY A 457 -46.85 -10.24 27.14
N ILE A 458 -46.56 -10.63 25.90
CA ILE A 458 -46.29 -12.03 25.51
C ILE A 458 -44.97 -12.06 24.71
N ILE A 459 -44.09 -13.02 25.04
CA ILE A 459 -42.91 -13.30 24.24
C ILE A 459 -43.22 -14.52 23.33
N ALA A 460 -42.99 -14.37 22.02
CA ALA A 460 -43.23 -15.44 21.07
C ALA A 460 -41.90 -15.93 20.45
N ILE A 461 -41.66 -17.24 20.53
CA ILE A 461 -40.53 -17.87 19.83
C ILE A 461 -41.09 -18.66 18.66
N ARG A 462 -40.68 -18.32 17.44
CA ARG A 462 -41.13 -18.94 16.21
C ARG A 462 -39.95 -19.49 15.44
N ALA A 463 -40.16 -20.65 14.78
CA ALA A 463 -39.16 -21.19 13.87
C ALA A 463 -39.79 -21.52 12.52
N ARG A 464 -39.03 -21.24 11.44
CA ARG A 464 -39.46 -21.57 10.07
C ARG A 464 -38.27 -22.01 9.22
N ARG A 465 -38.52 -22.83 8.23
CA ARG A 465 -37.51 -23.16 7.23
C ARG A 465 -37.44 -22.05 6.18
N GLN A 466 -36.21 -21.63 5.85
CA GLN A 466 -35.97 -20.68 4.76
C GLN A 466 -34.84 -21.22 3.88
N ARG A 467 -35.18 -21.82 2.75
CA ARG A 467 -34.22 -22.46 1.82
C ARG A 467 -33.30 -23.49 2.52
N SER A 468 -32.02 -23.20 2.69
CA SER A 468 -30.99 -24.04 3.31
C SER A 468 -30.72 -23.73 4.77
N THR A 469 -31.53 -22.88 5.39
CA THR A 469 -31.40 -22.46 6.78
C THR A 469 -32.74 -22.67 7.54
N VAL A 470 -32.66 -22.76 8.86
CA VAL A 470 -33.77 -22.54 9.76
C VAL A 470 -33.64 -21.18 10.37
N VAL A 471 -34.72 -20.40 10.34
CA VAL A 471 -34.79 -19.07 10.97
C VAL A 471 -35.58 -19.21 12.26
N ILE A 472 -35.00 -18.72 13.36
CA ILE A 472 -35.65 -18.64 14.67
C ILE A 472 -35.87 -17.18 14.97
N THR A 473 -37.06 -16.80 15.37
CA THR A 473 -37.47 -15.43 15.69
C THR A 473 -37.94 -15.35 17.13
N VAL A 474 -37.41 -14.42 17.90
CA VAL A 474 -37.92 -14.02 19.22
C VAL A 474 -38.62 -12.67 19.04
N GLU A 475 -39.90 -12.63 19.39
CA GLU A 475 -40.80 -11.49 19.18
C GLU A 475 -41.36 -11.06 20.54
N ASP A 476 -41.40 -9.77 20.80
CA ASP A 476 -42.07 -9.14 21.95
C ASP A 476 -43.00 -8.01 21.47
N ASP A 477 -43.91 -7.59 22.33
CA ASP A 477 -44.87 -6.52 22.10
C ASP A 477 -44.38 -5.15 22.59
N GLY A 478 -43.06 -4.99 22.72
CA GLY A 478 -42.41 -3.72 23.06
C GLY A 478 -42.49 -2.66 21.96
N PRO A 479 -41.90 -1.49 22.19
CA PRO A 479 -41.98 -0.36 21.26
C PRO A 479 -41.18 -0.57 19.94
N GLY A 480 -40.48 -1.68 19.81
CA GLY A 480 -39.59 -1.95 18.68
C GLY A 480 -38.28 -1.16 18.74
N ILE A 481 -37.43 -1.41 17.73
CA ILE A 481 -36.13 -0.76 17.58
C ILE A 481 -36.22 0.24 16.42
N PRO A 482 -35.96 1.56 16.65
CA PRO A 482 -35.96 2.57 15.60
C PRO A 482 -35.08 2.19 14.42
N SER A 483 -35.50 2.50 13.19
CA SER A 483 -34.78 2.16 11.97
C SER A 483 -33.33 2.63 11.96
N GLU A 484 -33.07 3.79 12.55
CA GLU A 484 -31.74 4.40 12.67
C GLU A 484 -30.82 3.62 13.61
N GLU A 485 -31.37 2.96 14.61
CA GLU A 485 -30.62 2.19 15.62
C GLU A 485 -30.39 0.73 15.20
N ARG A 486 -31.18 0.17 14.29
CA ARG A 486 -31.11 -1.24 13.87
C ARG A 486 -29.72 -1.70 13.38
N PRO A 487 -28.95 -0.91 12.62
CA PRO A 487 -27.59 -1.30 12.24
C PRO A 487 -26.62 -1.34 13.42
N LEU A 488 -26.87 -0.54 14.47
CA LEU A 488 -25.96 -0.27 15.56
C LEU A 488 -26.18 -1.19 16.77
N VAL A 489 -27.38 -1.78 16.95
CA VAL A 489 -27.70 -2.54 18.17
C VAL A 489 -26.87 -3.82 18.36
N PHE A 490 -26.23 -4.31 17.31
CA PHE A 490 -25.30 -5.43 17.37
C PHE A 490 -23.83 -4.99 17.56
N ASP A 491 -23.57 -3.67 17.61
CA ASP A 491 -22.22 -3.16 17.83
C ASP A 491 -21.85 -3.26 19.31
N ARG A 492 -20.57 -3.42 19.58
CA ARG A 492 -20.04 -3.57 20.94
C ARG A 492 -20.36 -2.34 21.78
N LEU A 493 -20.89 -2.56 22.98
CA LEU A 493 -21.26 -1.52 23.96
C LEU A 493 -22.40 -0.58 23.50
N TYR A 494 -23.01 -0.87 22.36
CA TYR A 494 -24.11 -0.03 21.91
C TYR A 494 -25.36 -0.26 22.76
N ARG A 495 -26.02 0.84 23.14
CA ARG A 495 -27.29 0.84 23.83
C ARG A 495 -28.20 1.88 23.20
N GLY A 496 -29.37 1.48 22.78
CA GLY A 496 -30.38 2.37 22.19
C GLY A 496 -30.79 3.48 23.19
N ARG A 497 -31.31 4.59 22.67
CA ARG A 497 -31.73 5.74 23.47
C ARG A 497 -32.79 5.36 24.50
N ALA A 498 -33.79 4.59 24.09
CA ALA A 498 -34.84 4.09 24.98
C ALA A 498 -34.28 3.20 26.10
N ALA A 499 -33.35 2.33 25.80
CA ALA A 499 -32.69 1.42 26.73
C ALA A 499 -31.88 2.16 27.82
N ARG A 500 -31.27 3.28 27.48
CA ARG A 500 -30.48 4.10 28.42
C ARG A 500 -31.37 4.79 29.46
N VAL A 501 -32.60 5.15 29.09
CA VAL A 501 -33.54 5.86 29.96
C VAL A 501 -34.33 4.88 30.82
N SER A 502 -34.84 3.79 30.25
CA SER A 502 -35.76 2.87 30.92
C SER A 502 -35.08 1.86 31.83
N HIS A 503 -33.86 1.45 31.49
CA HIS A 503 -33.10 0.44 32.25
C HIS A 503 -31.62 0.87 32.31
N PRO A 504 -31.17 1.56 33.34
CA PRO A 504 -29.80 2.05 33.48
C PRO A 504 -28.73 0.95 33.53
N GLY A 505 -29.12 -0.32 33.79
CA GLY A 505 -28.20 -1.48 33.77
C GLY A 505 -28.14 -2.20 32.44
N GLY A 506 -26.97 -2.76 32.09
CA GLY A 506 -26.74 -3.57 30.90
C GLY A 506 -25.45 -3.17 30.18
N THR A 507 -24.64 -4.17 29.82
CA THR A 507 -23.31 -3.99 29.21
C THR A 507 -23.35 -3.50 27.75
N GLY A 508 -24.45 -3.73 27.03
CA GLY A 508 -24.50 -3.58 25.58
C GLY A 508 -23.65 -4.62 24.84
N LEU A 509 -23.29 -5.73 25.52
CA LEU A 509 -22.50 -6.82 24.94
C LEU A 509 -23.39 -7.95 24.43
N GLY A 510 -24.55 -8.20 25.04
CA GLY A 510 -25.37 -9.36 24.77
C GLY A 510 -25.72 -9.56 23.30
N LEU A 511 -26.27 -8.55 22.63
CA LEU A 511 -26.56 -8.65 21.18
C LEU A 511 -25.31 -8.78 20.33
N HIS A 512 -24.21 -8.15 20.72
CA HIS A 512 -22.91 -8.31 20.04
C HIS A 512 -22.40 -9.76 20.13
N VAL A 513 -22.44 -10.36 21.32
CA VAL A 513 -22.07 -11.78 21.54
C VAL A 513 -23.00 -12.69 20.74
N CYS A 514 -24.32 -12.44 20.75
CA CYS A 514 -25.27 -13.18 19.94
C CYS A 514 -24.89 -13.18 18.45
N ARG A 515 -24.58 -11.99 17.89
CA ARG A 515 -24.15 -11.85 16.50
C ARG A 515 -22.90 -12.69 16.22
N ARG A 516 -21.89 -12.59 17.07
CA ARG A 516 -20.62 -13.33 16.89
C ARG A 516 -20.81 -14.84 16.99
N LEU A 517 -21.64 -15.32 17.93
CA LEU A 517 -21.94 -16.73 18.06
C LEU A 517 -22.71 -17.28 16.86
N ILE A 518 -23.71 -16.55 16.36
CA ILE A 518 -24.46 -16.94 15.17
C ILE A 518 -23.58 -16.95 13.93
N GLU A 519 -22.75 -15.92 13.72
CA GLU A 519 -21.78 -15.86 12.64
C GLU A 519 -20.76 -17.01 12.72
N ALA A 520 -20.28 -17.36 13.90
CA ALA A 520 -19.40 -18.51 14.11
C ALA A 520 -20.08 -19.84 13.73
N HIS A 521 -21.42 -19.94 13.82
CA HIS A 521 -22.20 -21.08 13.36
C HIS A 521 -22.51 -21.05 11.86
N GLY A 522 -22.08 -19.98 11.13
CA GLY A 522 -22.37 -19.79 9.70
C GLY A 522 -23.78 -19.27 9.44
N GLY A 523 -24.40 -18.67 10.44
CA GLY A 523 -25.71 -18.03 10.38
C GLY A 523 -25.62 -16.52 10.26
N ARG A 524 -26.77 -15.86 10.38
CA ARG A 524 -26.94 -14.41 10.41
C ARG A 524 -28.00 -14.05 11.44
N ILE A 525 -27.85 -12.91 12.14
CA ILE A 525 -28.84 -12.32 13.03
C ILE A 525 -29.25 -10.94 12.51
N TRP A 526 -30.52 -10.58 12.65
CA TRP A 526 -31.07 -9.31 12.20
C TRP A 526 -32.34 -8.93 12.97
N ILE A 527 -32.76 -7.68 12.84
CA ILE A 527 -34.05 -7.19 13.33
C ILE A 527 -35.03 -7.24 12.19
N GLU A 528 -36.21 -7.82 12.43
CA GLU A 528 -37.28 -7.81 11.44
C GLU A 528 -37.85 -6.38 11.31
N PRO A 529 -38.15 -5.96 10.07
CA PRO A 529 -38.74 -4.64 9.80
C PRO A 529 -40.23 -4.61 10.14
N ASP A 530 -40.59 -4.72 11.42
CA ASP A 530 -42.01 -4.64 11.82
C ASP A 530 -42.28 -3.31 12.54
N GLU A 531 -43.38 -2.62 12.16
CA GLU A 531 -43.81 -1.38 12.76
C GLU A 531 -44.72 -1.68 13.97
N GLY A 532 -44.15 -1.58 15.17
CA GLY A 532 -44.91 -1.67 16.42
C GLY A 532 -44.70 -2.95 17.23
N ARG A 533 -43.79 -3.82 16.79
CA ARG A 533 -43.31 -4.97 17.56
C ARG A 533 -41.79 -5.09 17.47
N SER A 534 -41.20 -5.66 18.48
CA SER A 534 -39.78 -5.96 18.49
C SER A 534 -39.58 -7.43 18.11
N ALA A 535 -38.91 -7.69 17.00
CA ALA A 535 -38.64 -9.06 16.57
C ALA A 535 -37.18 -9.18 16.12
N ILE A 536 -36.45 -10.05 16.79
CA ILE A 536 -35.07 -10.39 16.45
C ILE A 536 -35.04 -11.80 15.88
N SER A 537 -34.53 -11.92 14.66
CA SER A 537 -34.41 -13.19 13.94
C SER A 537 -32.96 -13.60 13.78
N PHE A 538 -32.69 -14.89 13.84
CA PHE A 538 -31.41 -15.45 13.44
C PHE A 538 -31.58 -16.73 12.61
N SER A 539 -30.61 -16.99 11.74
CA SER A 539 -30.60 -18.17 10.87
C SER A 539 -29.50 -19.13 11.28
N LEU A 540 -29.79 -20.45 11.16
CA LEU A 540 -28.83 -21.53 11.35
C LEU A 540 -28.81 -22.43 10.11
N PRO A 541 -27.62 -22.84 9.63
CA PRO A 541 -27.54 -23.76 8.50
C PRO A 541 -28.15 -25.13 8.81
N VAL A 542 -28.90 -25.66 7.85
CA VAL A 542 -29.44 -27.03 7.94
C VAL A 542 -28.29 -28.04 7.95
N ALA A 543 -28.34 -29.02 8.83
CA ALA A 543 -27.39 -30.12 8.86
C ALA A 543 -27.42 -30.91 7.54
N ARG A 544 -26.30 -30.91 6.81
CA ARG A 544 -26.19 -31.73 5.58
C ARG A 544 -26.35 -33.20 5.93
N ARG A 545 -27.27 -33.93 5.26
CA ARG A 545 -27.31 -35.41 5.32
C ARG A 545 -25.94 -35.91 4.84
N ARG A 546 -25.18 -36.58 5.70
CA ARG A 546 -24.08 -37.41 5.21
C ARG A 546 -24.69 -38.43 4.27
N PRO A 547 -24.20 -38.59 3.02
CA PRO A 547 -24.60 -39.72 2.22
C PRO A 547 -24.27 -40.97 3.04
N SER A 548 -25.28 -41.82 3.30
CA SER A 548 -25.07 -43.13 3.87
C SER A 548 -24.04 -43.83 2.98
N ARG A 549 -22.87 -44.16 3.51
CA ARG A 549 -21.99 -45.16 2.89
C ARG A 549 -22.83 -46.42 2.79
N GLY A 550 -23.30 -46.68 1.59
CA GLY A 550 -23.99 -47.92 1.27
C GLY A 550 -23.11 -49.09 1.71
N GLY A 551 -23.62 -49.87 2.63
CA GLY A 551 -23.06 -51.17 2.95
C GLY A 551 -23.10 -52.01 1.69
N GLY A 552 -21.96 -52.15 1.03
CA GLY A 552 -21.75 -53.25 0.08
C GLY A 552 -21.49 -54.51 0.89
N ALA A 553 -22.53 -55.26 1.04
CA ALA A 553 -22.41 -56.68 1.35
C ALA A 553 -22.16 -57.42 0.04
N ALA A 554 -21.06 -58.10 -0.11
CA ALA A 554 -20.85 -59.35 -0.78
C ALA A 554 -19.44 -59.88 -0.45
#